data_90416e62b2f90d2c7f6c57079ed9c1db
#
_entry.id   90416e62b2f90d2c7f6c57079ed9c1db
#
_cell.length_a   1.000
_cell.length_b   1.000
_cell.length_c   1.000
_cell.angle_alpha   90.00
_cell.angle_beta   90.00
_cell.angle_gamma   90.00
#
_symmetry.space_group_name_H-M   'P 1'
#
loop_
_entity.id
_entity.type
_entity.pdbx_description
1 polymer ?
#
loop_
_entity_poly.entity_id
_entity_poly.type
_entity_poly.pdbx_seq_one_letter_code
_entity_poly.pdbx_strand_id
1 'polypeptide(L)'
;MPGRDKMTGYKYVKALWGRDQLEAAFQGDWIARKAISIPAQDATREWRSWQAKANQIELIESTEKRLQLQLKLEAALVKARLYGGCCILIGVDGDLSSELLPDMVAKDGLKFIHVLAPHQLSIDNLIVDLASPYYGQPEFYFLQDASRTERVRIHPSRMVRLIGLDSPDAMSNNGWGDPVMQVIHDAVSSAGTVAQSIATLISEAKVDVIKIPGMTEIMSTDEGTTRLIKRFSEANVAKSVVNALIIDKEEEWQRIGTQFGGMPEILQMYLQIAAGAADIPVTRFLGRSAAGLNATGEFDLQNYYDRIASDQAIRLTPALEKLDQVVIRSALGSLDPNIFYEWNSLWQMDKTQEADIAKKKAEVSKFDVDAGLVPFEALARGRCNQLIEDGTYPGLEAALEEALKKQDFGEPPEEEVNEGEEEGEPETGEKKPEGGKNGKGNKANGKETTRQ
;
A
#
# COMPACT_ATOMS: atom_id res chain seq x y z
N MET A 1 -38.53 -2.61 -15.46
CA MET A 1 -38.23 -2.11 -14.11
C MET A 1 -38.99 -0.85 -13.88
N PRO A 2 -39.78 -0.70 -12.82
CA PRO A 2 -40.46 0.56 -12.55
C PRO A 2 -39.39 1.63 -12.29
N GLY A 3 -39.59 2.82 -12.87
CA GLY A 3 -38.63 3.91 -12.84
C GLY A 3 -38.16 4.24 -11.43
N ARG A 4 -36.86 4.15 -11.19
CA ARG A 4 -36.26 4.72 -9.98
C ARG A 4 -36.53 6.22 -9.99
N ASP A 5 -37.33 6.66 -9.04
CA ASP A 5 -37.47 8.07 -8.76
C ASP A 5 -36.10 8.65 -8.44
N LYS A 6 -35.61 9.56 -9.29
CA LYS A 6 -34.30 10.22 -9.14
C LYS A 6 -34.22 11.07 -7.87
N MET A 7 -35.35 11.28 -7.19
CA MET A 7 -35.49 12.06 -5.95
C MET A 7 -35.53 11.18 -4.69
N THR A 8 -35.52 9.85 -4.79
CA THR A 8 -35.35 9.00 -3.59
C THR A 8 -33.96 9.20 -3.04
N GLY A 9 -33.88 9.97 -1.98
CA GLY A 9 -32.64 10.33 -1.31
C GLY A 9 -31.77 9.14 -0.96
N TYR A 10 -30.49 9.39 -0.90
CA TYR A 10 -29.45 8.47 -0.47
C TYR A 10 -29.88 7.80 0.85
N LYS A 11 -30.19 6.51 0.81
CA LYS A 11 -30.53 5.74 2.01
C LYS A 11 -29.34 4.90 2.39
N TYR A 12 -28.82 5.15 3.59
CA TYR A 12 -27.83 4.27 4.20
C TYR A 12 -28.49 2.94 4.56
N VAL A 13 -28.25 1.93 3.77
CA VAL A 13 -28.70 0.57 4.07
C VAL A 13 -27.45 -0.24 4.35
N LYS A 14 -27.37 -0.87 5.54
CA LYS A 14 -26.30 -1.82 5.85
C LYS A 14 -26.46 -3.02 4.90
N ALA A 15 -25.62 -3.07 3.87
CA ALA A 15 -25.56 -4.23 2.99
C ALA A 15 -24.70 -5.28 3.70
N LEU A 16 -25.31 -6.36 4.17
CA LEU A 16 -24.56 -7.51 4.68
C LEU A 16 -24.10 -8.36 3.51
N TRP A 17 -22.81 -8.25 3.20
CA TRP A 17 -22.21 -9.05 2.15
C TRP A 17 -21.90 -10.46 2.66
N GLY A 18 -22.47 -11.45 1.98
CA GLY A 18 -22.12 -12.83 2.22
C GLY A 18 -20.72 -13.17 1.70
N ARG A 19 -20.18 -14.26 2.20
CA ARG A 19 -18.84 -14.76 1.80
C ARG A 19 -18.67 -14.84 0.28
N ASP A 20 -19.63 -15.45 -0.42
CA ASP A 20 -19.55 -15.69 -1.87
C ASP A 20 -19.50 -14.36 -2.65
N GLN A 21 -20.20 -13.33 -2.17
CA GLN A 21 -20.18 -11.99 -2.77
C GLN A 21 -18.84 -11.31 -2.57
N LEU A 22 -18.25 -11.41 -1.37
CA LEU A 22 -16.94 -10.86 -1.05
C LEU A 22 -15.84 -11.53 -1.88
N GLU A 23 -15.87 -12.86 -2.00
CA GLU A 23 -14.93 -13.63 -2.81
C GLU A 23 -15.09 -13.31 -4.29
N ALA A 24 -16.32 -13.22 -4.80
CA ALA A 24 -16.60 -12.83 -6.18
C ALA A 24 -16.07 -11.42 -6.50
N ALA A 25 -16.29 -10.45 -5.61
CA ALA A 25 -15.76 -9.10 -5.77
C ALA A 25 -14.22 -9.10 -5.77
N PHE A 26 -13.58 -9.83 -4.87
CA PHE A 26 -12.13 -9.91 -4.78
C PHE A 26 -11.48 -10.60 -5.99
N GLN A 27 -12.14 -11.62 -6.56
CA GLN A 27 -11.63 -12.35 -7.70
C GLN A 27 -11.97 -11.69 -9.04
N GLY A 28 -13.14 -11.09 -9.15
CA GLY A 28 -13.68 -10.58 -10.41
C GLY A 28 -13.47 -9.09 -10.65
N ASP A 29 -13.24 -8.30 -9.61
CA ASP A 29 -13.08 -6.84 -9.73
C ASP A 29 -11.67 -6.40 -9.28
N TRP A 30 -10.90 -5.85 -10.21
CA TRP A 30 -9.53 -5.40 -9.96
C TRP A 30 -9.47 -4.19 -9.00
N ILE A 31 -10.50 -3.31 -8.98
CA ILE A 31 -10.59 -2.17 -8.08
C ILE A 31 -10.80 -2.67 -6.66
N ALA A 32 -11.75 -3.58 -6.46
CA ALA A 32 -12.01 -4.22 -5.19
C ALA A 32 -10.78 -4.97 -4.66
N ARG A 33 -10.12 -5.74 -5.53
CA ARG A 33 -8.90 -6.47 -5.17
C ARG A 33 -7.79 -5.53 -4.71
N LYS A 34 -7.54 -4.43 -5.42
CA LYS A 34 -6.54 -3.42 -5.04
C LYS A 34 -6.89 -2.76 -3.70
N ALA A 35 -8.13 -2.35 -3.52
CA ALA A 35 -8.59 -1.72 -2.27
C ALA A 35 -8.38 -2.62 -1.04
N ILE A 36 -8.49 -3.93 -1.21
CA ILE A 36 -8.27 -4.90 -0.13
C ILE A 36 -6.79 -5.18 0.06
N SER A 37 -6.04 -5.41 -1.03
CA SER A 37 -4.66 -5.95 -0.96
C SER A 37 -3.60 -4.90 -0.70
N ILE A 38 -3.70 -3.69 -1.31
CA ILE A 38 -2.64 -2.67 -1.24
C ILE A 38 -2.29 -2.28 0.20
N PRO A 39 -3.23 -1.94 1.10
CA PRO A 39 -2.86 -1.57 2.46
C PRO A 39 -2.24 -2.72 3.27
N ALA A 40 -2.64 -3.97 3.00
CA ALA A 40 -2.04 -5.13 3.64
C ALA A 40 -0.60 -5.36 3.17
N GLN A 41 -0.36 -5.22 1.87
CA GLN A 41 0.97 -5.31 1.28
C GLN A 41 1.88 -4.20 1.78
N ASP A 42 1.39 -2.96 1.80
CA ASP A 42 2.18 -1.83 2.29
C ASP A 42 2.51 -1.94 3.77
N ALA A 43 1.59 -2.45 4.60
CA ALA A 43 1.83 -2.67 6.03
C ALA A 43 2.89 -3.75 6.32
N THR A 44 3.23 -4.60 5.36
CA THR A 44 4.16 -5.72 5.56
C THR A 44 5.39 -5.69 4.65
N ARG A 45 5.43 -4.82 3.63
CA ARG A 45 6.53 -4.80 2.66
C ARG A 45 7.86 -4.42 3.28
N GLU A 46 7.87 -3.37 4.12
CA GLU A 46 9.03 -2.97 4.90
C GLU A 46 8.91 -3.65 6.26
N TRP A 47 9.64 -4.78 6.41
CA TRP A 47 9.53 -5.60 7.60
C TRP A 47 10.11 -4.89 8.82
N ARG A 48 9.99 -5.47 9.96
CA ARG A 48 10.45 -4.95 11.23
C ARG A 48 11.92 -5.29 11.49
N SER A 49 12.62 -4.43 12.21
CA SER A 49 14.00 -4.62 12.64
C SER A 49 14.07 -4.86 14.14
N TRP A 50 14.65 -5.99 14.54
CA TRP A 50 14.78 -6.36 15.94
C TRP A 50 15.90 -5.59 16.62
N GLN A 51 15.65 -5.13 17.84
CA GLN A 51 16.62 -4.46 18.71
C GLN A 51 17.04 -5.44 19.80
N ALA A 52 18.21 -6.06 19.62
CA ALA A 52 18.80 -7.05 20.49
C ALA A 52 20.30 -7.20 20.19
N LYS A 53 20.97 -8.19 20.80
CA LYS A 53 22.34 -8.53 20.40
C LYS A 53 22.35 -9.23 19.04
N ALA A 54 23.40 -9.01 18.24
CA ALA A 54 23.49 -9.52 16.86
C ALA A 54 23.16 -11.01 16.72
N ASN A 55 23.69 -11.85 17.60
CA ASN A 55 23.41 -13.28 17.60
C ASN A 55 21.96 -13.64 17.96
N GLN A 56 21.28 -12.80 18.76
CA GLN A 56 19.86 -12.97 19.11
C GLN A 56 18.97 -12.58 17.94
N ILE A 57 19.31 -11.48 17.25
CA ILE A 57 18.60 -11.01 16.05
C ILE A 57 18.61 -12.12 15.00
N GLU A 58 19.78 -12.69 14.69
CA GLU A 58 19.91 -13.74 13.67
C GLU A 58 19.03 -14.96 13.99
N LEU A 59 18.96 -15.40 15.25
CA LEU A 59 18.12 -16.51 15.67
C LEU A 59 16.62 -16.19 15.54
N ILE A 60 16.21 -14.98 15.91
CA ILE A 60 14.80 -14.54 15.80
C ILE A 60 14.40 -14.46 14.33
N GLU A 61 15.20 -13.78 13.50
CA GLU A 61 14.93 -13.66 12.07
C GLU A 61 14.92 -15.01 11.34
N SER A 62 15.82 -15.92 11.70
CA SER A 62 15.82 -17.28 11.13
C SER A 62 14.52 -18.03 11.47
N THR A 63 13.98 -17.82 12.68
CA THR A 63 12.69 -18.36 13.09
C THR A 63 11.53 -17.74 12.32
N GLU A 64 11.53 -16.42 12.12
CA GLU A 64 10.54 -15.72 11.29
C GLU A 64 10.58 -16.21 9.84
N LYS A 65 11.76 -16.31 9.25
CA LYS A 65 11.96 -16.82 7.88
C LYS A 65 11.48 -18.27 7.73
N ARG A 66 11.80 -19.14 8.67
CA ARG A 66 11.33 -20.52 8.70
C ARG A 66 9.81 -20.64 8.71
N LEU A 67 9.16 -19.76 9.45
CA LEU A 67 7.69 -19.72 9.58
C LEU A 67 7.02 -18.92 8.46
N GLN A 68 7.78 -18.21 7.63
CA GLN A 68 7.27 -17.25 6.62
C GLN A 68 6.34 -16.21 7.24
N LEU A 69 6.72 -15.66 8.41
CA LEU A 69 5.84 -14.83 9.23
C LEU A 69 5.33 -13.60 8.47
N GLN A 70 6.22 -12.89 7.77
CA GLN A 70 5.87 -11.71 6.96
C GLN A 70 4.79 -12.03 5.90
N LEU A 71 4.98 -13.10 5.11
CA LEU A 71 4.03 -13.53 4.08
C LEU A 71 2.67 -13.93 4.69
N LYS A 72 2.71 -14.64 5.83
CA LYS A 72 1.48 -15.07 6.50
C LYS A 72 0.75 -13.91 7.15
N LEU A 73 1.47 -12.90 7.65
CA LEU A 73 0.86 -11.69 8.17
C LEU A 73 0.19 -10.88 7.05
N GLU A 74 0.84 -10.72 5.89
CA GLU A 74 0.20 -10.12 4.71
C GLU A 74 -1.09 -10.84 4.34
N ALA A 75 -1.03 -12.17 4.21
CA ALA A 75 -2.21 -12.98 3.90
C ALA A 75 -3.31 -12.84 4.96
N ALA A 76 -2.95 -12.72 6.23
CA ALA A 76 -3.90 -12.52 7.32
C ALA A 76 -4.56 -11.14 7.25
N LEU A 77 -3.80 -10.08 6.96
CA LEU A 77 -4.32 -8.73 6.78
C LEU A 77 -5.25 -8.63 5.57
N VAL A 78 -4.88 -9.25 4.44
CA VAL A 78 -5.77 -9.34 3.27
C VAL A 78 -7.10 -10.02 3.64
N LYS A 79 -7.05 -11.15 4.37
CA LYS A 79 -8.26 -11.84 4.83
C LYS A 79 -9.07 -11.02 5.84
N ALA A 80 -8.39 -10.32 6.76
CA ALA A 80 -9.05 -9.44 7.71
C ALA A 80 -9.82 -8.32 7.01
N ARG A 81 -9.23 -7.69 6.00
CA ARG A 81 -9.87 -6.66 5.19
C ARG A 81 -10.99 -7.22 4.30
N LEU A 82 -10.84 -8.44 3.79
CA LEU A 82 -11.81 -9.11 2.93
C LEU A 82 -13.05 -9.57 3.70
N TYR A 83 -12.86 -10.22 4.85
CA TYR A 83 -13.95 -10.88 5.60
C TYR A 83 -14.35 -10.15 6.89
N GLY A 84 -13.72 -9.02 7.20
CA GLY A 84 -13.93 -8.28 8.45
C GLY A 84 -13.09 -8.78 9.62
N GLY A 85 -12.33 -9.85 9.45
CA GLY A 85 -11.44 -10.39 10.46
C GLY A 85 -10.62 -11.56 9.96
N CYS A 86 -9.58 -11.91 10.74
CA CYS A 86 -8.74 -13.09 10.53
C CYS A 86 -8.09 -13.50 11.85
N CYS A 87 -7.78 -14.78 12.00
CA CYS A 87 -6.95 -15.26 13.10
C CYS A 87 -5.66 -15.88 12.59
N ILE A 88 -4.57 -15.69 13.36
CA ILE A 88 -3.36 -16.49 13.20
C ILE A 88 -3.30 -17.46 14.38
N LEU A 89 -3.33 -18.76 14.08
CA LEU A 89 -3.16 -19.83 15.08
C LEU A 89 -1.68 -20.03 15.36
N ILE A 90 -1.30 -19.97 16.63
CA ILE A 90 0.04 -20.23 17.13
C ILE A 90 0.18 -21.72 17.43
N GLY A 91 0.97 -22.42 16.62
CA GLY A 91 1.18 -23.86 16.72
C GLY A 91 2.38 -24.22 17.59
N VAL A 92 2.12 -24.41 18.89
CA VAL A 92 3.10 -24.90 19.88
C VAL A 92 2.65 -26.28 20.35
N ASP A 93 3.58 -27.16 20.68
CA ASP A 93 3.30 -28.49 21.22
C ASP A 93 2.35 -28.42 22.44
N GLY A 94 1.50 -29.42 22.59
CA GLY A 94 0.51 -29.53 23.65
C GLY A 94 -0.94 -29.44 23.18
N ASP A 95 -1.88 -29.47 24.13
CA ASP A 95 -3.31 -29.39 23.83
C ASP A 95 -3.72 -27.98 23.41
N LEU A 96 -4.35 -27.88 22.23
CA LEU A 96 -4.84 -26.60 21.72
C LEU A 96 -5.93 -25.97 22.58
N SER A 97 -6.64 -26.76 23.38
CA SER A 97 -7.68 -26.26 24.29
C SER A 97 -7.11 -25.62 25.57
N SER A 98 -5.85 -25.85 25.87
CA SER A 98 -5.16 -25.26 27.03
C SER A 98 -4.63 -23.86 26.73
N GLU A 99 -4.57 -23.01 27.76
CA GLU A 99 -3.99 -21.69 27.66
C GLU A 99 -2.52 -21.76 27.24
N LEU A 100 -2.13 -20.89 26.30
CA LEU A 100 -0.76 -20.71 25.87
C LEU A 100 -0.08 -19.63 26.72
N LEU A 101 0.87 -20.06 27.53
CA LEU A 101 1.75 -19.17 28.28
C LEU A 101 3.10 -19.09 27.55
N PRO A 102 3.54 -17.93 27.07
CA PRO A 102 4.81 -17.79 26.34
C PRO A 102 6.01 -18.33 27.11
N ASP A 103 6.04 -18.15 28.43
CA ASP A 103 7.13 -18.62 29.28
C ASP A 103 7.32 -20.15 29.31
N MET A 104 6.29 -20.90 28.97
CA MET A 104 6.34 -22.36 28.91
C MET A 104 6.78 -22.92 27.57
N VAL A 105 7.00 -22.05 26.59
CA VAL A 105 7.43 -22.48 25.25
C VAL A 105 8.90 -22.85 25.28
N ALA A 106 9.23 -24.07 24.88
CA ALA A 106 10.61 -24.54 24.77
C ALA A 106 11.32 -23.89 23.56
N LYS A 107 12.66 -23.94 23.58
CA LYS A 107 13.43 -23.58 22.39
C LYS A 107 12.99 -24.45 21.21
N ASP A 108 12.83 -23.84 20.04
CA ASP A 108 12.25 -24.45 18.82
C ASP A 108 10.83 -25.01 19.02
N GLY A 109 10.10 -24.53 20.05
CA GLY A 109 8.75 -25.00 20.40
C GLY A 109 7.65 -24.47 19.45
N LEU A 110 7.87 -23.35 18.76
CA LEU A 110 6.95 -22.83 17.78
C LEU A 110 7.12 -23.59 16.44
N LYS A 111 6.16 -24.49 16.16
CA LYS A 111 6.24 -25.43 15.02
C LYS A 111 5.65 -24.85 13.75
N PHE A 112 4.48 -24.22 13.86
CA PHE A 112 3.75 -23.66 12.72
C PHE A 112 2.90 -22.48 13.13
N ILE A 113 2.49 -21.71 12.14
CA ILE A 113 1.43 -20.71 12.23
C ILE A 113 0.45 -20.93 11.06
N HIS A 114 -0.85 -20.84 11.33
CA HIS A 114 -1.90 -20.96 10.32
C HIS A 114 -2.80 -19.74 10.30
N VAL A 115 -3.13 -19.29 9.10
CA VAL A 115 -3.99 -18.13 8.86
C VAL A 115 -5.42 -18.61 8.58
N LEU A 116 -6.33 -18.33 9.52
CA LEU A 116 -7.70 -18.83 9.52
C LEU A 116 -8.69 -17.66 9.32
N ALA A 117 -9.55 -17.79 8.32
CA ALA A 117 -10.63 -16.82 8.09
C ALA A 117 -11.80 -17.05 9.06
N PRO A 118 -12.65 -16.03 9.33
CA PRO A 118 -13.76 -16.16 10.29
C PRO A 118 -14.72 -17.31 9.99
N HIS A 119 -14.98 -17.58 8.70
CA HIS A 119 -15.88 -18.65 8.28
C HIS A 119 -15.31 -20.06 8.49
N GLN A 120 -14.00 -20.20 8.75
CA GLN A 120 -13.36 -21.47 9.11
C GLN A 120 -13.43 -21.75 10.62
N LEU A 121 -13.91 -20.77 11.37
CA LEU A 121 -14.01 -20.82 12.82
C LEU A 121 -15.46 -20.71 13.25
N SER A 122 -15.91 -21.60 14.14
CA SER A 122 -17.08 -21.36 14.97
C SER A 122 -16.63 -20.97 16.36
N ILE A 123 -17.46 -20.22 17.03
CA ILE A 123 -17.20 -19.78 18.40
C ILE A 123 -18.20 -20.42 19.35
N ASP A 124 -17.80 -20.55 20.60
CA ASP A 124 -18.69 -20.75 21.73
C ASP A 124 -19.22 -19.40 22.24
N ASN A 125 -19.59 -19.32 23.48
CA ASN A 125 -20.03 -18.09 24.11
C ASN A 125 -18.93 -17.03 24.11
N LEU A 126 -19.33 -15.75 24.05
CA LEU A 126 -18.42 -14.64 24.29
C LEU A 126 -18.20 -14.49 25.80
N ILE A 127 -16.95 -14.17 26.18
CA ILE A 127 -16.60 -13.85 27.55
C ILE A 127 -17.20 -12.49 27.90
N VAL A 128 -18.18 -12.48 28.80
CA VAL A 128 -18.88 -11.27 29.27
C VAL A 128 -18.40 -10.81 30.66
N ASP A 129 -17.45 -11.51 31.24
CA ASP A 129 -16.85 -11.11 32.51
C ASP A 129 -15.92 -9.91 32.30
N LEU A 130 -16.29 -8.77 32.88
CA LEU A 130 -15.53 -7.50 32.79
C LEU A 130 -14.15 -7.58 33.46
N ALA A 131 -13.92 -8.54 34.36
CA ALA A 131 -12.63 -8.74 35.01
C ALA A 131 -11.67 -9.60 34.15
N SER A 132 -12.19 -10.22 33.10
CA SER A 132 -11.38 -11.06 32.23
C SER A 132 -10.54 -10.23 31.23
N PRO A 133 -9.25 -10.52 31.04
CA PRO A 133 -8.42 -9.90 29.99
C PRO A 133 -8.91 -10.26 28.58
N TYR A 134 -9.78 -11.26 28.47
CA TYR A 134 -10.36 -11.72 27.19
C TYR A 134 -11.80 -11.26 27.01
N TYR A 135 -12.24 -10.21 27.74
CA TYR A 135 -13.60 -9.67 27.58
C TYR A 135 -13.93 -9.39 26.10
N GLY A 136 -15.11 -9.82 25.67
CA GLY A 136 -15.58 -9.67 24.30
C GLY A 136 -14.95 -10.63 23.28
N GLN A 137 -14.05 -11.53 23.73
CA GLN A 137 -13.53 -12.62 22.93
C GLN A 137 -14.31 -13.91 23.15
N PRO A 138 -14.29 -14.85 22.18
CA PRO A 138 -14.85 -16.18 22.40
C PRO A 138 -14.14 -16.91 23.53
N GLU A 139 -14.88 -17.66 24.31
CA GLU A 139 -14.32 -18.55 25.33
C GLU A 139 -13.44 -19.62 24.68
N PHE A 140 -13.89 -20.17 23.53
CA PHE A 140 -13.14 -21.08 22.68
C PHE A 140 -13.48 -20.86 21.22
N TYR A 141 -12.49 -21.14 20.38
CA TYR A 141 -12.68 -21.28 18.94
C TYR A 141 -12.77 -22.76 18.59
N PHE A 142 -13.59 -23.10 17.62
CA PHE A 142 -13.68 -24.42 17.04
C PHE A 142 -13.35 -24.34 15.56
N LEU A 143 -12.38 -25.15 15.12
CA LEU A 143 -12.07 -25.24 13.72
C LEU A 143 -13.19 -26.00 13.00
N GLN A 144 -13.79 -25.37 12.00
CA GLN A 144 -14.77 -25.99 11.11
C GLN A 144 -14.02 -26.67 9.97
N ASP A 145 -13.85 -27.97 10.06
CA ASP A 145 -13.33 -28.80 8.98
C ASP A 145 -14.41 -29.78 8.53
N ALA A 146 -14.86 -29.62 7.28
CA ALA A 146 -15.89 -30.49 6.71
C ALA A 146 -15.47 -31.97 6.62
N SER A 147 -14.16 -32.25 6.71
CA SER A 147 -13.60 -33.59 6.63
C SER A 147 -13.42 -34.26 8.00
N ARG A 148 -13.61 -33.53 9.11
CA ARG A 148 -13.40 -34.06 10.46
C ARG A 148 -14.72 -34.18 11.23
N THR A 149 -14.91 -35.33 11.86
CA THR A 149 -16.05 -35.59 12.74
C THR A 149 -15.90 -34.90 14.10
N GLU A 150 -14.66 -34.65 14.53
CA GLU A 150 -14.35 -34.01 15.81
C GLU A 150 -13.98 -32.53 15.60
N ARG A 151 -14.61 -31.66 16.36
CA ARG A 151 -14.30 -30.24 16.41
C ARG A 151 -13.04 -30.01 17.22
N VAL A 152 -12.02 -29.41 16.63
CA VAL A 152 -10.80 -29.01 17.36
C VAL A 152 -11.09 -27.75 18.17
N ARG A 153 -11.01 -27.88 19.49
CA ARG A 153 -11.19 -26.77 20.43
C ARG A 153 -9.87 -26.01 20.61
N ILE A 154 -9.91 -24.69 20.48
CA ILE A 154 -8.72 -23.83 20.54
C ILE A 154 -8.94 -22.72 21.55
N HIS A 155 -8.03 -22.57 22.50
CA HIS A 155 -8.06 -21.50 23.49
C HIS A 155 -7.72 -20.15 22.85
N PRO A 156 -8.40 -19.02 23.21
CA PRO A 156 -8.16 -17.69 22.61
C PRO A 156 -6.71 -17.22 22.75
N SER A 157 -5.98 -17.62 23.79
CA SER A 157 -4.55 -17.26 23.94
C SER A 157 -3.64 -17.79 22.81
N ARG A 158 -4.10 -18.80 22.05
CA ARG A 158 -3.39 -19.35 20.91
C ARG A 158 -3.74 -18.68 19.57
N MET A 159 -4.59 -17.67 19.62
CA MET A 159 -5.12 -16.98 18.45
C MET A 159 -4.76 -15.51 18.48
N VAL A 160 -4.01 -15.06 17.47
CA VAL A 160 -3.83 -13.63 17.19
C VAL A 160 -5.01 -13.17 16.34
N ARG A 161 -5.79 -12.22 16.85
CA ARG A 161 -6.94 -11.67 16.13
C ARG A 161 -6.55 -10.42 15.39
N LEU A 162 -6.83 -10.41 14.11
CA LEU A 162 -6.70 -9.24 13.25
C LEU A 162 -8.11 -8.83 12.83
N ILE A 163 -8.48 -7.60 13.12
CA ILE A 163 -9.80 -7.04 12.83
C ILE A 163 -9.72 -6.27 11.51
N GLY A 164 -10.78 -6.35 10.70
CA GLY A 164 -10.93 -5.56 9.49
C GLY A 164 -11.22 -4.10 9.80
N LEU A 165 -12.34 -3.55 9.29
CA LEU A 165 -12.82 -2.25 9.75
C LEU A 165 -13.52 -2.38 11.09
N ASP A 166 -13.39 -1.37 11.94
CA ASP A 166 -14.07 -1.34 13.23
C ASP A 166 -15.59 -1.33 13.01
N SER A 167 -16.29 -2.28 13.61
CA SER A 167 -17.74 -2.33 13.59
C SER A 167 -18.31 -1.65 14.84
N PRO A 168 -19.30 -0.76 14.69
CA PRO A 168 -19.95 -0.13 15.85
C PRO A 168 -20.58 -1.14 16.82
N ASP A 169 -20.97 -2.32 16.31
CA ASP A 169 -21.55 -3.41 17.07
C ASP A 169 -20.79 -4.72 16.79
N ALA A 170 -19.55 -4.77 17.27
CA ALA A 170 -18.70 -5.95 17.11
C ALA A 170 -19.28 -7.18 17.83
N MET A 171 -20.00 -7.00 18.94
CA MET A 171 -20.60 -8.10 19.71
C MET A 171 -21.63 -8.87 18.89
N SER A 172 -22.46 -8.19 18.10
CA SER A 172 -23.43 -8.85 17.21
C SER A 172 -22.77 -9.62 16.07
N ASN A 173 -21.52 -9.31 15.73
CA ASN A 173 -20.73 -9.99 14.70
C ASN A 173 -19.66 -10.91 15.32
N ASN A 174 -19.96 -11.56 16.42
CA ASN A 174 -19.03 -12.48 17.10
C ASN A 174 -17.67 -11.84 17.42
N GLY A 175 -17.67 -10.53 17.66
CA GLY A 175 -16.46 -9.75 17.91
C GLY A 175 -15.62 -9.45 16.66
N TRP A 176 -16.07 -9.77 15.46
CA TRP A 176 -15.39 -9.40 14.22
C TRP A 176 -15.74 -7.98 13.76
N GLY A 177 -14.87 -7.39 12.99
CA GLY A 177 -15.12 -6.14 12.30
C GLY A 177 -15.92 -6.29 11.02
N ASP A 178 -16.02 -5.21 10.27
CA ASP A 178 -16.72 -5.19 8.99
C ASP A 178 -15.73 -5.39 7.81
N PRO A 179 -16.15 -6.07 6.72
CA PRO A 179 -15.40 -6.13 5.47
C PRO A 179 -15.23 -4.74 4.84
N VAL A 180 -14.06 -4.45 4.27
CA VAL A 180 -13.80 -3.17 3.58
C VAL A 180 -14.79 -2.92 2.46
N MET A 181 -15.16 -3.97 1.71
CA MET A 181 -16.11 -3.88 0.61
C MET A 181 -17.48 -3.36 1.02
N GLN A 182 -17.86 -3.51 2.28
CA GLN A 182 -19.16 -3.01 2.79
C GLN A 182 -19.25 -1.49 2.71
N VAL A 183 -18.13 -0.80 2.91
CA VAL A 183 -18.07 0.68 2.88
C VAL A 183 -17.83 1.21 1.47
N ILE A 184 -16.96 0.55 0.70
CA ILE A 184 -16.50 1.06 -0.60
C ILE A 184 -17.31 0.56 -1.80
N HIS A 185 -18.25 -0.35 -1.59
CA HIS A 185 -19.00 -1.03 -2.66
C HIS A 185 -19.59 -0.07 -3.70
N ASP A 186 -20.29 0.96 -3.24
CA ASP A 186 -20.99 1.88 -4.16
C ASP A 186 -20.01 2.65 -5.04
N ALA A 187 -18.84 3.04 -4.49
CA ALA A 187 -17.80 3.72 -5.24
C ALA A 187 -17.16 2.79 -6.29
N VAL A 188 -16.85 1.55 -5.91
CA VAL A 188 -16.28 0.52 -6.79
C VAL A 188 -17.25 0.16 -7.90
N SER A 189 -18.51 -0.14 -7.54
CA SER A 189 -19.57 -0.51 -8.49
C SER A 189 -19.86 0.63 -9.48
N SER A 190 -19.89 1.88 -9.02
CA SER A 190 -20.08 3.04 -9.86
C SER A 190 -18.93 3.20 -10.87
N ALA A 191 -17.67 3.05 -10.45
CA ALA A 191 -16.52 3.11 -11.34
C ALA A 191 -16.56 2.00 -12.40
N GLY A 192 -16.89 0.77 -12.01
CA GLY A 192 -17.07 -0.37 -12.91
C GLY A 192 -18.21 -0.13 -13.93
N THR A 193 -19.36 0.38 -13.46
CA THR A 193 -20.51 0.69 -14.33
C THR A 193 -20.19 1.77 -15.36
N VAL A 194 -19.49 2.83 -14.94
CA VAL A 194 -19.06 3.89 -15.86
C VAL A 194 -18.09 3.35 -16.91
N ALA A 195 -17.11 2.53 -16.49
CA ALA A 195 -16.18 1.90 -17.44
C ALA A 195 -16.92 1.02 -18.46
N GLN A 196 -17.87 0.20 -18.02
CA GLN A 196 -18.70 -0.65 -18.87
C GLN A 196 -19.57 0.18 -19.82
N SER A 197 -20.20 1.25 -19.31
CA SER A 197 -21.05 2.15 -20.12
C SER A 197 -20.24 2.85 -21.22
N ILE A 198 -19.03 3.32 -20.91
CA ILE A 198 -18.12 3.91 -21.90
C ILE A 198 -17.72 2.86 -22.95
N ALA A 199 -17.38 1.64 -22.55
CA ALA A 199 -17.03 0.56 -23.47
C ALA A 199 -18.22 0.24 -24.44
N THR A 200 -19.44 0.19 -23.89
CA THR A 200 -20.66 0.00 -24.71
C THR A 200 -20.87 1.16 -25.69
N LEU A 201 -20.77 2.41 -25.20
CA LEU A 201 -20.90 3.59 -26.07
C LEU A 201 -19.84 3.61 -27.18
N ILE A 202 -18.61 3.20 -26.92
CA ILE A 202 -17.57 3.10 -27.93
C ILE A 202 -17.91 2.01 -28.96
N SER A 203 -18.48 0.87 -28.54
CA SER A 203 -18.88 -0.19 -29.45
C SER A 203 -20.06 0.20 -30.31
N GLU A 204 -20.99 1.02 -29.78
CA GLU A 204 -22.16 1.54 -30.48
C GLU A 204 -21.88 2.84 -31.26
N ALA A 205 -20.70 3.40 -31.13
CA ALA A 205 -20.33 4.74 -31.64
C ALA A 205 -20.38 4.89 -33.18
N LYS A 206 -20.43 3.79 -33.87
CA LYS A 206 -20.50 3.78 -35.34
C LYS A 206 -21.80 3.14 -35.79
N VAL A 207 -22.87 3.90 -35.74
CA VAL A 207 -24.13 3.49 -36.35
C VAL A 207 -24.15 3.96 -37.79
N ASP A 208 -24.12 3.03 -38.71
CA ASP A 208 -24.36 3.30 -40.11
C ASP A 208 -25.88 3.34 -40.32
N VAL A 209 -26.42 4.52 -40.63
CA VAL A 209 -27.83 4.69 -41.00
C VAL A 209 -27.94 4.59 -42.51
N ILE A 210 -28.68 3.61 -43.00
CA ILE A 210 -28.94 3.40 -44.40
C ILE A 210 -30.44 3.64 -44.62
N LYS A 211 -30.77 4.62 -45.43
CA LYS A 211 -32.14 4.88 -45.85
C LYS A 211 -32.44 4.12 -47.12
N ILE A 212 -33.43 3.27 -47.07
CA ILE A 212 -33.86 2.42 -48.20
C ILE A 212 -35.26 2.86 -48.63
N PRO A 213 -35.45 3.31 -49.86
CA PRO A 213 -36.77 3.62 -50.38
C PRO A 213 -37.68 2.37 -50.36
N GLY A 214 -38.92 2.52 -49.94
CA GLY A 214 -39.88 1.41 -49.91
C GLY A 214 -39.58 0.29 -48.90
N MET A 215 -38.75 0.54 -47.86
CA MET A 215 -38.35 -0.48 -46.86
C MET A 215 -39.56 -1.15 -46.21
N THR A 216 -40.62 -0.43 -45.92
CA THR A 216 -41.86 -0.96 -45.31
C THR A 216 -42.53 -1.99 -46.22
N GLU A 217 -42.54 -1.75 -47.54
CA GLU A 217 -43.10 -2.69 -48.51
C GLU A 217 -42.22 -3.94 -48.67
N ILE A 218 -40.89 -3.77 -48.68
CA ILE A 218 -39.93 -4.89 -48.77
C ILE A 218 -40.07 -5.79 -47.53
N MET A 219 -40.20 -5.22 -46.33
CA MET A 219 -40.34 -5.96 -45.08
C MET A 219 -41.74 -6.56 -44.85
N SER A 220 -42.71 -6.26 -45.68
CA SER A 220 -44.06 -6.84 -45.57
C SER A 220 -44.13 -8.29 -46.01
N THR A 221 -43.07 -8.82 -46.68
CA THR A 221 -42.96 -10.22 -47.10
C THR A 221 -41.73 -10.89 -46.51
N ASP A 222 -41.87 -12.16 -46.16
CA ASP A 222 -40.73 -12.99 -45.59
C ASP A 222 -39.56 -13.09 -46.59
N GLU A 223 -39.88 -13.16 -47.89
CA GLU A 223 -38.86 -13.20 -48.94
C GLU A 223 -38.09 -11.87 -49.03
N GLY A 224 -38.79 -10.75 -48.90
CA GLY A 224 -38.19 -9.41 -48.93
C GLY A 224 -37.25 -9.22 -47.74
N THR A 225 -37.69 -9.61 -46.55
CA THR A 225 -36.87 -9.55 -45.32
C THR A 225 -35.63 -10.39 -45.46
N THR A 226 -35.75 -11.65 -45.98
CA THR A 226 -34.62 -12.56 -46.14
C THR A 226 -33.61 -11.99 -47.17
N ARG A 227 -34.06 -11.45 -48.29
CA ARG A 227 -33.18 -10.79 -49.28
C ARG A 227 -32.45 -9.57 -48.71
N LEU A 228 -33.15 -8.77 -47.92
CA LEU A 228 -32.55 -7.61 -47.24
C LEU A 228 -31.44 -8.01 -46.29
N ILE A 229 -31.69 -8.99 -45.40
CA ILE A 229 -30.70 -9.48 -44.43
C ILE A 229 -29.49 -10.04 -45.18
N LYS A 230 -29.71 -10.86 -46.21
CA LYS A 230 -28.63 -11.44 -47.00
C LYS A 230 -27.76 -10.38 -47.64
N ARG A 231 -28.40 -9.37 -48.29
CA ARG A 231 -27.68 -8.25 -48.90
C ARG A 231 -26.81 -7.49 -47.93
N PHE A 232 -27.33 -7.15 -46.72
CA PHE A 232 -26.55 -6.42 -45.72
C PHE A 232 -25.47 -7.28 -45.07
N SER A 233 -25.70 -8.58 -44.93
CA SER A 233 -24.67 -9.50 -44.50
C SER A 233 -23.50 -9.53 -45.49
N GLU A 234 -23.78 -9.67 -46.77
CA GLU A 234 -22.77 -9.64 -47.86
C GLU A 234 -22.06 -8.27 -47.94
N ALA A 235 -22.82 -7.16 -47.83
CA ALA A 235 -22.27 -5.79 -47.82
C ALA A 235 -21.35 -5.56 -46.61
N ASN A 236 -21.64 -6.12 -45.42
CA ASN A 236 -20.78 -6.06 -44.24
C ASN A 236 -19.48 -6.83 -44.46
N VAL A 237 -19.54 -7.99 -45.07
CA VAL A 237 -18.35 -8.77 -45.45
C VAL A 237 -17.49 -7.97 -46.44
N ALA A 238 -18.10 -7.42 -47.49
CA ALA A 238 -17.40 -6.59 -48.47
C ALA A 238 -16.78 -5.35 -47.84
N LYS A 239 -17.50 -4.66 -46.96
CA LYS A 239 -16.98 -3.52 -46.18
C LYS A 239 -15.78 -3.89 -45.32
N SER A 240 -15.79 -5.07 -44.69
CA SER A 240 -14.67 -5.57 -43.88
C SER A 240 -13.42 -5.86 -44.71
N VAL A 241 -13.58 -6.37 -45.91
CA VAL A 241 -12.47 -6.79 -46.78
C VAL A 241 -11.91 -5.66 -47.64
N VAL A 242 -12.79 -4.81 -48.18
CA VAL A 242 -12.43 -3.80 -49.20
C VAL A 242 -12.50 -2.35 -48.68
N ASN A 243 -12.96 -2.13 -47.45
CA ASN A 243 -13.22 -0.81 -46.86
C ASN A 243 -14.19 0.08 -47.69
N ALA A 244 -15.03 -0.55 -48.48
CA ALA A 244 -16.02 0.14 -49.30
C ALA A 244 -17.43 -0.35 -49.01
N LEU A 245 -18.37 0.57 -48.82
CA LEU A 245 -19.78 0.27 -48.67
C LEU A 245 -20.46 0.42 -50.06
N ILE A 246 -21.02 -0.68 -50.56
CA ILE A 246 -21.75 -0.71 -51.84
C ILE A 246 -23.24 -0.50 -51.54
N ILE A 247 -23.81 0.61 -52.04
CA ILE A 247 -25.21 0.98 -51.86
C ILE A 247 -25.83 1.23 -53.24
N ASP A 248 -27.16 1.17 -53.36
CA ASP A 248 -27.90 1.52 -54.55
C ASP A 248 -27.93 3.02 -54.75
N LYS A 249 -28.17 3.48 -55.99
CA LYS A 249 -28.23 4.91 -56.37
C LYS A 249 -29.29 5.70 -55.58
N GLU A 250 -30.36 5.02 -55.16
CA GLU A 250 -31.47 5.64 -54.41
C GLU A 250 -31.34 5.50 -52.90
N GLU A 251 -30.31 4.79 -52.41
CA GLU A 251 -30.03 4.64 -51.00
C GLU A 251 -29.11 5.76 -50.50
N GLU A 252 -29.45 6.31 -49.35
CA GLU A 252 -28.61 7.28 -48.66
C GLU A 252 -27.90 6.58 -47.46
N TRP A 253 -26.61 6.80 -47.39
CA TRP A 253 -25.81 6.33 -46.24
C TRP A 253 -25.29 7.52 -45.45
N GLN A 254 -25.49 7.49 -44.17
CA GLN A 254 -24.97 8.46 -43.24
C GLN A 254 -24.31 7.75 -42.07
N ARG A 255 -23.08 8.10 -41.73
CA ARG A 255 -22.42 7.66 -40.52
C ARG A 255 -22.64 8.70 -39.43
N ILE A 256 -23.35 8.30 -38.38
CA ILE A 256 -23.51 9.11 -37.17
C ILE A 256 -22.34 8.75 -36.28
N GLY A 257 -21.38 9.65 -36.09
CA GLY A 257 -20.27 9.51 -35.17
C GLY A 257 -20.59 10.22 -33.85
N THR A 258 -20.45 9.55 -32.74
CA THR A 258 -20.56 10.15 -31.42
C THR A 258 -19.22 10.74 -31.03
N GLN A 259 -19.21 11.97 -30.50
CA GLN A 259 -17.99 12.58 -29.94
C GLN A 259 -17.77 12.01 -28.53
N PHE A 260 -16.55 11.51 -28.29
CA PHE A 260 -16.15 10.91 -27.00
C PHE A 260 -15.37 11.89 -26.11
N GLY A 261 -15.39 13.19 -26.44
CA GLY A 261 -14.76 14.21 -25.59
C GLY A 261 -15.35 14.18 -24.16
N GLY A 262 -14.49 14.27 -23.16
CA GLY A 262 -14.90 14.30 -21.75
C GLY A 262 -15.13 12.92 -21.08
N MET A 263 -15.24 11.81 -21.84
CA MET A 263 -15.43 10.48 -21.23
C MET A 263 -14.23 9.98 -20.44
N PRO A 264 -12.98 10.18 -20.89
CA PRO A 264 -11.81 9.81 -20.10
C PRO A 264 -11.75 10.51 -18.75
N GLU A 265 -12.12 11.79 -18.72
CA GLU A 265 -12.14 12.60 -17.51
C GLU A 265 -13.21 12.11 -16.51
N ILE A 266 -14.40 11.75 -17.02
CA ILE A 266 -15.46 11.16 -16.19
C ILE A 266 -15.00 9.84 -15.59
N LEU A 267 -14.43 8.93 -16.37
CA LEU A 267 -13.91 7.66 -15.86
C LEU A 267 -12.83 7.89 -14.82
N GLN A 268 -11.91 8.83 -15.09
CA GLN A 268 -10.85 9.16 -14.15
C GLN A 268 -11.41 9.69 -12.83
N MET A 269 -12.44 10.54 -12.86
CA MET A 269 -13.10 11.04 -11.65
C MET A 269 -13.71 9.91 -10.82
N TYR A 270 -14.39 8.94 -11.43
CA TYR A 270 -14.95 7.79 -10.69
C TYR A 270 -13.88 6.86 -10.12
N LEU A 271 -12.77 6.69 -10.83
CA LEU A 271 -11.61 5.94 -10.32
C LEU A 271 -10.95 6.66 -9.13
N GLN A 272 -10.90 8.00 -9.14
CA GLN A 272 -10.43 8.80 -8.00
C GLN A 272 -11.37 8.68 -6.80
N ILE A 273 -12.69 8.69 -7.04
CA ILE A 273 -13.69 8.46 -5.97
C ILE A 273 -13.49 7.06 -5.36
N ALA A 274 -13.27 6.03 -6.18
CA ALA A 274 -13.01 4.68 -5.68
C ALA A 274 -11.70 4.58 -4.88
N ALA A 275 -10.64 5.26 -5.31
CA ALA A 275 -9.37 5.36 -4.60
C ALA A 275 -9.54 6.07 -3.24
N GLY A 276 -10.26 7.21 -3.23
CA GLY A 276 -10.58 7.96 -2.03
C GLY A 276 -11.46 7.17 -1.05
N ALA A 277 -12.45 6.43 -1.56
CA ALA A 277 -13.27 5.56 -0.73
C ALA A 277 -12.47 4.43 -0.07
N ALA A 278 -11.45 3.90 -0.78
CA ALA A 278 -10.52 2.91 -0.25
C ALA A 278 -9.43 3.52 0.65
N ASP A 279 -9.38 4.85 0.72
CA ASP A 279 -8.39 5.63 1.47
C ASP A 279 -6.95 5.33 1.02
N ILE A 280 -6.76 5.19 -0.30
CA ILE A 280 -5.47 4.92 -0.96
C ILE A 280 -5.21 6.05 -1.97
N PRO A 281 -4.02 6.68 -1.97
CA PRO A 281 -3.67 7.70 -2.95
C PRO A 281 -3.83 7.20 -4.38
N VAL A 282 -4.34 8.06 -5.25
CA VAL A 282 -4.58 7.73 -6.67
C VAL A 282 -3.31 7.25 -7.36
N THR A 283 -2.17 7.85 -7.03
CA THR A 283 -0.84 7.45 -7.52
C THR A 283 -0.51 6.01 -7.18
N ARG A 284 -0.76 5.59 -5.94
CA ARG A 284 -0.53 4.20 -5.47
C ARG A 284 -1.58 3.24 -6.02
N PHE A 285 -2.84 3.68 -6.08
CA PHE A 285 -3.98 2.86 -6.50
C PHE A 285 -3.97 2.57 -8.00
N LEU A 286 -3.76 3.60 -8.83
CA LEU A 286 -3.80 3.51 -10.28
C LEU A 286 -2.43 3.40 -10.94
N GLY A 287 -1.33 3.66 -10.24
CA GLY A 287 0.02 3.71 -10.80
C GLY A 287 0.24 4.88 -11.77
N ARG A 288 -0.49 5.98 -11.58
CA ARG A 288 -0.43 7.17 -12.43
C ARG A 288 -0.12 8.39 -11.60
N SER A 289 0.61 9.35 -12.17
CA SER A 289 0.79 10.66 -11.56
C SER A 289 -0.56 11.33 -11.34
N ALA A 290 -0.72 12.02 -10.21
CA ALA A 290 -1.90 12.85 -9.97
C ALA A 290 -1.95 13.98 -11.01
N ALA A 291 -3.08 14.15 -11.68
CA ALA A 291 -3.30 15.31 -12.54
C ALA A 291 -3.68 16.50 -11.64
N GLY A 292 -2.87 17.56 -11.61
CA GLY A 292 -3.18 18.76 -10.83
C GLY A 292 -1.97 19.62 -10.49
N LEU A 293 -2.17 20.69 -9.73
CA LEU A 293 -1.19 21.72 -9.41
C LEU A 293 0.04 21.20 -8.63
N ASN A 294 -0.07 20.07 -7.92
CA ASN A 294 1.03 19.36 -7.26
C ASN A 294 1.19 17.99 -7.88
N ALA A 295 1.82 17.93 -9.03
CA ALA A 295 1.88 16.75 -9.91
C ALA A 295 2.68 15.55 -9.32
N THR A 296 3.38 15.69 -8.20
CA THR A 296 4.19 14.60 -7.63
C THR A 296 3.38 13.59 -6.83
N GLY A 297 2.26 13.99 -6.21
CA GLY A 297 1.48 13.14 -5.30
C GLY A 297 2.28 12.66 -4.07
N GLU A 298 3.42 13.28 -3.81
CA GLU A 298 4.36 12.89 -2.77
C GLU A 298 3.77 13.06 -1.37
N PHE A 299 3.12 14.20 -1.13
CA PHE A 299 2.43 14.45 0.14
C PHE A 299 1.29 13.46 0.41
N ASP A 300 0.55 13.09 -0.63
CA ASP A 300 -0.54 12.12 -0.49
C ASP A 300 0.01 10.74 -0.11
N LEU A 301 1.14 10.34 -0.71
CA LEU A 301 1.84 9.11 -0.37
C LEU A 301 2.42 9.16 1.05
N GLN A 302 2.99 10.28 1.45
CA GLN A 302 3.52 10.46 2.80
C GLN A 302 2.41 10.32 3.84
N ASN A 303 1.31 11.06 3.70
CA ASN A 303 0.15 10.95 4.59
C ASN A 303 -0.41 9.52 4.65
N TYR A 304 -0.43 8.84 3.52
CA TYR A 304 -0.87 7.43 3.45
C TYR A 304 0.08 6.50 4.22
N TYR A 305 1.39 6.66 4.06
CA TYR A 305 2.36 5.83 4.78
C TYR A 305 2.38 6.14 6.27
N ASP A 306 2.22 7.40 6.67
CA ASP A 306 2.09 7.79 8.08
C ASP A 306 0.86 7.11 8.73
N ARG A 307 -0.26 7.02 7.99
CA ARG A 307 -1.43 6.28 8.45
C ARG A 307 -1.14 4.78 8.58
N ILE A 308 -0.50 4.15 7.59
CA ILE A 308 -0.12 2.73 7.67
C ILE A 308 0.83 2.49 8.86
N ALA A 309 1.81 3.37 9.08
CA ALA A 309 2.71 3.29 10.23
C ALA A 309 1.95 3.42 11.57
N SER A 310 0.96 4.30 11.63
CA SER A 310 0.07 4.41 12.79
C SER A 310 -0.74 3.12 13.02
N ASP A 311 -1.28 2.52 11.97
CA ASP A 311 -1.99 1.23 12.06
C ASP A 311 -1.05 0.09 12.51
N GLN A 312 0.21 0.08 12.05
CA GLN A 312 1.23 -0.85 12.52
C GLN A 312 1.47 -0.67 14.03
N ALA A 313 1.68 0.55 14.50
CA ALA A 313 1.98 0.84 15.90
C ALA A 313 0.79 0.58 16.84
N ILE A 314 -0.42 1.05 16.46
CA ILE A 314 -1.58 1.06 17.34
C ILE A 314 -2.35 -0.27 17.29
N ARG A 315 -2.41 -0.94 16.13
CA ARG A 315 -3.24 -2.13 15.92
C ARG A 315 -2.44 -3.40 15.78
N LEU A 316 -1.39 -3.40 14.93
CA LEU A 316 -0.63 -4.62 14.65
C LEU A 316 0.31 -4.99 15.78
N THR A 317 1.09 -4.06 16.31
CA THR A 317 2.04 -4.34 17.40
C THR A 317 1.37 -4.95 18.61
N PRO A 318 0.27 -4.39 19.18
CA PRO A 318 -0.42 -5.02 20.29
C PRO A 318 -1.06 -6.37 19.94
N ALA A 319 -1.58 -6.52 18.72
CA ALA A 319 -2.17 -7.79 18.28
C ALA A 319 -1.13 -8.91 18.16
N LEU A 320 0.09 -8.58 17.77
CA LEU A 320 1.19 -9.53 17.57
C LEU A 320 1.97 -9.82 18.85
N GLU A 321 1.82 -9.03 19.91
CA GLU A 321 2.63 -9.10 21.14
C GLU A 321 2.81 -10.53 21.65
N LYS A 322 1.74 -11.29 21.79
CA LYS A 322 1.80 -12.67 22.26
C LYS A 322 2.55 -13.60 21.30
N LEU A 323 2.35 -13.43 19.99
CA LEU A 323 3.07 -14.18 18.98
C LEU A 323 4.57 -13.86 19.03
N ASP A 324 4.91 -12.59 19.19
CA ASP A 324 6.29 -12.11 19.25
C ASP A 324 7.01 -12.68 20.48
N GLN A 325 6.37 -12.70 21.65
CA GLN A 325 6.90 -13.36 22.83
C GLN A 325 7.18 -14.85 22.58
N VAL A 326 6.27 -15.53 21.88
CA VAL A 326 6.45 -16.96 21.53
C VAL A 326 7.58 -17.13 20.50
N VAL A 327 7.73 -16.23 19.53
CA VAL A 327 8.83 -16.22 18.55
C VAL A 327 10.18 -16.05 19.27
N ILE A 328 10.30 -15.03 20.13
CA ILE A 328 11.52 -14.77 20.91
C ILE A 328 11.88 -15.99 21.77
N ARG A 329 10.89 -16.50 22.51
CA ARG A 329 11.09 -17.65 23.38
C ARG A 329 11.50 -18.91 22.62
N SER A 330 10.86 -19.15 21.47
CA SER A 330 11.20 -20.28 20.62
C SER A 330 12.59 -20.14 19.99
N ALA A 331 13.01 -18.94 19.63
CA ALA A 331 14.32 -18.69 19.03
C ALA A 331 15.45 -18.81 20.06
N LEU A 332 15.28 -18.17 21.22
CA LEU A 332 16.35 -18.00 22.21
C LEU A 332 16.29 -19.02 23.37
N GLY A 333 15.11 -19.61 23.63
CA GLY A 333 14.87 -20.46 24.82
C GLY A 333 14.62 -19.68 26.12
N SER A 334 14.69 -18.34 26.06
CA SER A 334 14.39 -17.41 27.15
C SER A 334 13.65 -16.20 26.64
N LEU A 335 12.84 -15.59 27.49
CA LEU A 335 12.17 -14.32 27.18
C LEU A 335 12.99 -13.20 27.83
N ASP A 336 13.56 -12.31 27.01
CA ASP A 336 14.25 -11.11 27.48
C ASP A 336 13.34 -9.91 27.23
N PRO A 337 12.89 -9.19 28.26
CA PRO A 337 11.98 -8.04 28.10
C PRO A 337 12.62 -6.83 27.41
N ASN A 338 13.94 -6.81 27.26
CA ASN A 338 14.64 -5.74 26.55
C ASN A 338 14.66 -5.93 25.03
N ILE A 339 14.20 -7.08 24.54
CA ILE A 339 14.13 -7.34 23.11
C ILE A 339 12.81 -6.77 22.58
N PHE A 340 12.91 -5.82 21.66
CA PHE A 340 11.78 -5.23 20.97
C PHE A 340 12.11 -5.05 19.47
N TYR A 341 11.15 -4.63 18.70
CA TYR A 341 11.37 -4.31 17.29
C TYR A 341 10.77 -2.96 16.94
N GLU A 342 11.26 -2.41 15.85
CA GLU A 342 10.71 -1.22 15.21
C GLU A 342 10.28 -1.57 13.79
N TRP A 343 9.16 -0.99 13.34
CA TRP A 343 8.75 -1.09 11.95
C TRP A 343 9.63 -0.21 11.09
N ASN A 344 10.15 -0.77 9.99
CA ASN A 344 10.95 -0.01 9.06
C ASN A 344 10.11 1.05 8.35
N SER A 345 10.72 2.19 8.04
CA SER A 345 10.03 3.29 7.37
C SER A 345 9.48 2.85 6.01
N LEU A 346 8.22 3.11 5.78
CA LEU A 346 7.57 2.88 4.49
C LEU A 346 7.97 3.90 3.42
N TRP A 347 8.45 5.06 3.88
CA TRP A 347 8.97 6.09 3.01
C TRP A 347 10.43 5.80 2.65
N GLN A 348 10.67 5.44 1.40
CA GLN A 348 12.02 5.30 0.89
C GLN A 348 12.49 6.66 0.37
N MET A 349 13.48 7.20 1.07
CA MET A 349 14.15 8.42 0.63
C MET A 349 14.95 8.15 -0.64
N ASP A 350 15.08 9.15 -1.49
CA ASP A 350 16.02 9.08 -2.60
C ASP A 350 17.47 8.97 -2.06
N LYS A 351 18.31 8.24 -2.75
CA LYS A 351 19.73 8.05 -2.35
C LYS A 351 20.47 9.37 -2.09
N THR A 352 20.05 10.44 -2.77
CA THR A 352 20.59 11.78 -2.54
C THR A 352 20.15 12.33 -1.17
N GLN A 353 18.87 12.14 -0.80
CA GLN A 353 18.32 12.53 0.49
C GLN A 353 18.94 11.71 1.63
N GLU A 354 19.14 10.41 1.42
CA GLU A 354 19.83 9.52 2.38
C GLU A 354 21.27 9.98 2.62
N ALA A 355 22.00 10.31 1.55
CA ALA A 355 23.36 10.82 1.65
C ALA A 355 23.43 12.17 2.36
N ASP A 356 22.49 13.08 2.10
CA ASP A 356 22.41 14.38 2.77
C ASP A 356 22.08 14.23 4.26
N ILE A 357 21.19 13.31 4.62
CA ILE A 357 20.89 13.02 6.02
C ILE A 357 22.07 12.36 6.72
N ALA A 358 22.73 11.40 6.07
CA ALA A 358 23.93 10.76 6.61
C ALA A 358 25.04 11.78 6.87
N LYS A 359 25.23 12.75 5.95
CA LYS A 359 26.17 13.86 6.11
C LYS A 359 25.79 14.75 7.30
N LYS A 360 24.53 15.18 7.39
CA LYS A 360 24.04 16.01 8.51
C LYS A 360 24.17 15.28 9.85
N LYS A 361 23.86 13.99 9.91
CA LYS A 361 24.06 13.17 11.12
C LYS A 361 25.54 13.10 11.52
N ALA A 362 26.45 12.96 10.54
CA ALA A 362 27.90 12.96 10.80
C ALA A 362 28.39 14.33 11.29
N GLU A 363 27.84 15.43 10.74
CA GLU A 363 28.15 16.80 11.20
C GLU A 363 27.68 17.04 12.64
N VAL A 364 26.45 16.60 12.98
CA VAL A 364 25.92 16.66 14.36
C VAL A 364 26.78 15.82 15.31
N SER A 365 27.16 14.60 14.92
CA SER A 365 28.01 13.74 15.71
C SER A 365 29.38 14.35 15.98
N LYS A 366 29.96 15.05 14.98
CA LYS A 366 31.20 15.80 15.16
C LYS A 366 31.01 16.93 16.16
N PHE A 367 29.94 17.69 16.06
CA PHE A 367 29.61 18.77 16.98
C PHE A 367 29.44 18.28 18.43
N ASP A 368 28.78 17.13 18.63
CA ASP A 368 28.56 16.54 19.96
C ASP A 368 29.89 16.13 20.63
N VAL A 369 30.85 15.65 19.84
CA VAL A 369 32.23 15.35 20.33
C VAL A 369 32.97 16.64 20.64
N ASP A 370 32.99 17.60 19.71
CA ASP A 370 33.71 18.87 19.85
C ASP A 370 33.17 19.68 21.04
N ALA A 371 31.86 19.59 21.32
CA ALA A 371 31.22 20.22 22.48
C ALA A 371 31.39 19.43 23.80
N GLY A 372 32.04 18.26 23.77
CA GLY A 372 32.23 17.39 24.94
C GLY A 372 30.96 16.79 25.52
N LEU A 373 29.86 16.76 24.76
CA LEU A 373 28.58 16.20 25.21
C LEU A 373 28.61 14.68 25.25
N VAL A 374 29.33 14.04 24.33
CA VAL A 374 29.46 12.59 24.23
C VAL A 374 30.93 12.19 24.11
N PRO A 375 31.41 11.21 24.91
CA PRO A 375 32.77 10.71 24.75
C PRO A 375 32.99 10.12 23.35
N PHE A 376 34.11 10.42 22.73
CA PHE A 376 34.47 9.95 21.39
C PHE A 376 34.32 8.43 21.22
N GLU A 377 34.80 7.64 22.21
CA GLU A 377 34.70 6.18 22.14
C GLU A 377 33.26 5.66 22.09
N ALA A 378 32.36 6.30 22.85
CA ALA A 378 30.94 5.92 22.88
C ALA A 378 30.27 6.23 21.54
N LEU A 379 30.57 7.42 20.99
CA LEU A 379 30.04 7.83 19.70
C LEU A 379 30.62 7.00 18.56
N ALA A 380 31.92 6.70 18.57
CA ALA A 380 32.57 5.86 17.58
C ALA A 380 31.95 4.47 17.52
N ARG A 381 31.67 3.85 18.69
CA ARG A 381 30.99 2.55 18.76
C ARG A 381 29.55 2.63 18.22
N GLY A 382 28.79 3.65 18.62
CA GLY A 382 27.44 3.86 18.12
C GLY A 382 27.41 4.06 16.61
N ARG A 383 28.37 4.85 16.07
CA ARG A 383 28.47 5.09 14.63
C ARG A 383 28.88 3.84 13.85
N CYS A 384 29.80 3.04 14.37
CA CYS A 384 30.18 1.77 13.78
C CYS A 384 28.98 0.81 13.72
N ASN A 385 28.23 0.68 14.80
CA ASN A 385 27.03 -0.16 14.83
C ASN A 385 26.01 0.33 13.79
N GLN A 386 25.77 1.63 13.70
CA GLN A 386 24.89 2.21 12.70
C GLN A 386 25.34 1.90 11.26
N LEU A 387 26.63 2.02 10.95
CA LEU A 387 27.19 1.71 9.62
C LEU A 387 27.08 0.22 9.26
N ILE A 388 27.14 -0.65 10.27
CA ILE A 388 26.91 -2.09 10.11
C ILE A 388 25.44 -2.36 9.82
N GLU A 389 24.54 -1.76 10.61
CA GLU A 389 23.09 -1.89 10.45
C GLU A 389 22.61 -1.34 9.09
N ASP A 390 23.12 -0.16 8.69
CA ASP A 390 22.79 0.47 7.41
C ASP A 390 23.39 -0.32 6.22
N GLY A 391 24.26 -1.31 6.45
CA GLY A 391 24.91 -2.09 5.41
C GLY A 391 25.80 -1.29 4.46
N THR A 392 26.25 -0.09 4.87
CA THR A 392 27.02 0.85 4.05
C THR A 392 28.38 0.25 3.65
N TYR A 393 28.97 -0.54 4.53
CA TYR A 393 30.26 -1.21 4.30
C TYR A 393 30.12 -2.72 4.57
N PRO A 394 29.89 -3.55 3.54
CA PRO A 394 29.82 -5.00 3.71
C PRO A 394 31.11 -5.57 4.32
N GLY A 395 30.99 -6.31 5.42
CA GLY A 395 32.14 -6.90 6.12
C GLY A 395 32.78 -5.99 7.18
N LEU A 396 32.22 -4.81 7.46
CA LEU A 396 32.74 -3.90 8.49
C LEU A 396 32.76 -4.53 9.88
N GLU A 397 31.75 -5.35 10.24
CA GLU A 397 31.68 -6.05 11.51
C GLU A 397 32.88 -6.97 11.73
N ALA A 398 33.19 -7.81 10.74
CA ALA A 398 34.34 -8.72 10.80
C ALA A 398 35.68 -7.95 10.86
N ALA A 399 35.80 -6.85 10.11
CA ALA A 399 36.98 -5.99 10.12
C ALA A 399 37.16 -5.28 11.47
N LEU A 400 36.08 -4.81 12.10
CA LEU A 400 36.10 -4.21 13.44
C LEU A 400 36.48 -5.23 14.52
N GLU A 401 35.96 -6.45 14.48
CA GLU A 401 36.35 -7.49 15.40
C GLU A 401 37.83 -7.84 15.27
N GLU A 402 38.37 -7.85 14.07
CA GLU A 402 39.79 -8.10 13.83
C GLU A 402 40.66 -6.94 14.32
N ALA A 403 40.26 -5.69 14.10
CA ALA A 403 40.94 -4.50 14.59
C ALA A 403 40.93 -4.43 16.14
N LEU A 404 39.79 -4.73 16.76
CA LEU A 404 39.65 -4.82 18.22
C LEU A 404 40.59 -5.88 18.83
N LYS A 405 40.75 -7.04 18.16
CA LYS A 405 41.66 -8.10 18.62
C LYS A 405 43.13 -7.70 18.49
N LYS A 406 43.45 -6.85 17.50
CA LYS A 406 44.82 -6.37 17.27
C LYS A 406 45.16 -5.10 18.06
N GLN A 407 44.20 -4.43 18.71
CA GLN A 407 44.34 -3.11 19.33
C GLN A 407 44.85 -2.03 18.37
N ASP A 408 44.66 -2.24 17.08
CA ASP A 408 45.14 -1.36 16.00
C ASP A 408 43.93 -0.52 15.50
N PHE A 409 43.63 0.52 16.23
CA PHE A 409 42.80 1.60 15.72
C PHE A 409 43.79 2.56 15.05
N GLY A 410 43.94 2.50 13.73
CA GLY A 410 44.82 3.37 12.99
C GLY A 410 44.80 4.79 13.54
N GLU A 411 45.95 5.38 13.77
CA GLU A 411 46.05 6.77 14.19
C GLU A 411 45.32 7.66 13.18
N PRO A 412 44.55 8.65 13.61
CA PRO A 412 43.99 9.64 12.70
C PRO A 412 45.13 10.19 11.84
N PRO A 413 44.94 10.40 10.51
CA PRO A 413 45.99 11.02 9.70
C PRO A 413 46.35 12.36 10.38
N GLU A 414 47.65 12.53 10.68
CA GLU A 414 48.17 13.80 11.17
C GLU A 414 47.75 14.87 10.16
N GLU A 415 47.00 15.86 10.63
CA GLU A 415 46.73 17.04 9.82
C GLU A 415 48.11 17.63 9.49
N GLU A 416 48.55 17.52 8.25
CA GLU A 416 49.66 18.28 7.74
C GLU A 416 49.33 19.76 7.95
N VAL A 417 49.86 20.32 9.03
CA VAL A 417 49.87 21.76 9.25
C VAL A 417 50.78 22.32 8.16
N ASN A 418 50.17 22.79 7.11
CA ASN A 418 50.87 23.54 6.08
C ASN A 418 51.34 24.84 6.68
N GLU A 419 52.47 24.80 7.40
CA GLU A 419 53.25 26.00 7.72
C GLU A 419 53.94 26.45 6.44
N GLY A 420 53.43 27.51 5.83
CA GLY A 420 54.21 28.19 4.81
C GLY A 420 53.40 28.77 3.66
N GLU A 421 52.70 29.82 3.91
CA GLU A 421 52.61 30.94 2.96
C GLU A 421 52.60 32.24 3.80
N GLU A 422 53.80 32.82 3.98
CA GLU A 422 53.97 34.22 4.41
C GLU A 422 53.21 35.13 3.43
N GLU A 423 52.18 35.78 3.91
CA GLU A 423 51.52 36.88 3.21
C GLU A 423 52.55 38.04 3.04
N GLY A 424 53.01 38.18 1.84
CA GLY A 424 53.69 39.40 1.39
C GLY A 424 52.68 40.56 1.36
N GLU A 425 52.97 41.58 2.12
CA GLU A 425 52.24 42.87 2.11
C GLU A 425 52.11 43.43 0.69
N PRO A 426 50.95 43.97 0.27
CA PRO A 426 50.85 44.71 -0.98
C PRO A 426 51.30 46.15 -0.77
N GLU A 427 52.39 46.51 -1.44
CA GLU A 427 52.83 47.90 -1.62
C GLU A 427 51.71 48.78 -2.23
N THR A 428 51.45 49.85 -1.55
CA THR A 428 50.61 50.96 -2.02
C THR A 428 51.34 51.71 -3.14
N GLY A 429 50.83 51.59 -4.33
CA GLY A 429 51.24 52.40 -5.48
C GLY A 429 50.04 53.20 -6.04
N GLU A 430 49.90 54.45 -5.60
CA GLU A 430 49.08 55.45 -6.26
C GLU A 430 49.48 55.67 -7.71
N LYS A 431 48.51 55.56 -8.64
CA LYS A 431 48.52 56.38 -9.88
C LYS A 431 47.10 56.76 -10.29
N LYS A 432 46.91 58.07 -10.31
CA LYS A 432 45.72 58.81 -10.75
C LYS A 432 45.69 58.91 -12.30
N PRO A 433 44.60 59.39 -12.87
CA PRO A 433 44.04 58.93 -14.14
C PRO A 433 44.25 59.91 -15.32
N GLU A 434 44.14 59.39 -16.49
CA GLU A 434 43.80 60.15 -17.73
C GLU A 434 42.87 59.25 -18.55
N GLY A 435 41.71 59.64 -18.95
CA GLY A 435 41.25 60.81 -19.68
C GLY A 435 40.86 60.38 -21.09
N GLY A 436 39.58 60.40 -21.45
CA GLY A 436 39.15 60.38 -22.87
C GLY A 436 37.96 59.50 -23.16
N LYS A 437 36.77 59.97 -23.04
CA LYS A 437 35.86 60.65 -23.98
C LYS A 437 35.14 59.74 -25.00
N ASN A 438 33.82 59.87 -24.97
CA ASN A 438 32.82 59.79 -26.02
C ASN A 438 32.24 58.39 -26.31
N GLY A 439 30.96 58.21 -26.40
CA GLY A 439 29.82 59.16 -26.48
C GLY A 439 28.56 58.39 -26.85
N LYS A 440 27.47 58.96 -26.45
CA LYS A 440 26.08 58.85 -27.04
C LYS A 440 25.46 57.45 -27.01
N GLY A 441 24.32 57.25 -26.44
CA GLY A 441 23.16 58.06 -26.27
C GLY A 441 21.92 57.30 -26.78
N ASN A 442 20.92 57.16 -25.95
CA ASN A 442 19.51 57.35 -26.20
C ASN A 442 18.71 56.42 -25.27
N LYS A 443 18.03 56.93 -24.25
CA LYS A 443 16.64 57.44 -24.23
C LYS A 443 15.68 56.44 -24.90
N ALA A 444 14.57 56.03 -24.35
CA ALA A 444 13.70 56.49 -23.29
C ALA A 444 12.44 55.64 -23.26
N ASN A 445 11.68 55.77 -22.17
CA ASN A 445 10.22 55.59 -22.04
C ASN A 445 9.73 54.14 -21.98
N GLY A 446 9.09 53.73 -20.94
CA GLY A 446 8.11 54.40 -20.10
C GLY A 446 6.69 54.08 -20.54
N LYS A 447 5.98 53.27 -19.73
CA LYS A 447 4.59 53.50 -19.30
C LYS A 447 3.97 52.20 -18.79
N GLU A 448 3.67 52.22 -17.51
CA GLU A 448 2.40 51.90 -16.89
C GLU A 448 1.20 51.75 -17.84
N THR A 449 0.36 50.73 -17.57
CA THR A 449 -1.10 50.82 -17.39
C THR A 449 -1.63 49.47 -16.94
N THR A 450 -2.01 49.34 -15.76
CA THR A 450 -3.26 49.22 -14.99
C THR A 450 -4.51 48.77 -15.75
N ARG A 451 -5.25 47.81 -15.14
CA ARG A 451 -6.69 47.46 -15.29
C ARG A 451 -7.13 46.70 -16.54
N GLN A 452 -7.65 45.53 -16.36
CA GLN A 452 -8.96 45.07 -15.80
C GLN A 452 -8.89 43.59 -15.46
#